data_7f29d7f04204648cf5c2277bc558cbb0
#
_entry.id   7f29d7f04204648cf5c2277bc558cbb0
#
_cell.length_a   1.000
_cell.length_b   1.000
_cell.length_c   1.000
_cell.angle_alpha   90.00
_cell.angle_beta   90.00
_cell.angle_gamma   90.00
#
_symmetry.space_group_name_H-M   'P 1'
#
loop_
_entity.id
_entity.type
_entity.pdbx_description
1 polymer ?
#
loop_
_entity_poly.entity_id
_entity_poly.type
_entity_poly.pdbx_seq_one_letter_code
_entity_poly.pdbx_strand_id
1 'polypeptide(L)'
;MKVKISEVFRNLSVTKRVILGSITLLVMGYMFCLPRQLFHVPYSTVVTDRNEELLGARIASDGQWRFPPRNTTPEKIKHCLITFEDKHFYHHWGVNPLAIGRAVYQNIKNKRIVSGGSTLTMQTIRLARNKPRTFGEKIIEMIWATRLEFRASKEEILSMYISHAPFGGNVVGLDAAAWRYFGHSAEELSWAESAMLAVLPNAPAMIHLSKGRETLLAKRNRVLKLLHEKEIIDSS
;
A
#
# COMPACT_ATOMS: atom_id res chain seq x y z
N MET A 1 46.79 -8.95 4.72
CA MET A 1 46.62 -10.39 4.43
C MET A 1 45.38 -10.56 3.55
N LYS A 2 45.47 -10.57 2.22
CA LYS A 2 44.34 -10.75 1.31
C LYS A 2 44.11 -12.25 1.13
N VAL A 3 43.19 -12.83 1.88
CA VAL A 3 42.74 -14.21 1.66
C VAL A 3 42.09 -14.25 0.29
N LYS A 4 42.65 -14.99 -0.65
CA LYS A 4 42.06 -15.18 -1.99
C LYS A 4 40.77 -16.00 -1.84
N ILE A 5 39.61 -15.38 -2.06
CA ILE A 5 38.28 -16.00 -1.99
C ILE A 5 38.25 -17.33 -2.77
N SER A 6 39.00 -17.42 -3.87
CA SER A 6 39.14 -18.64 -4.69
C SER A 6 39.78 -19.83 -3.95
N GLU A 7 40.71 -19.61 -3.01
CA GLU A 7 41.33 -20.67 -2.24
C GLU A 7 40.42 -21.21 -1.15
N VAL A 8 39.65 -20.31 -0.49
CA VAL A 8 38.63 -20.71 0.49
C VAL A 8 37.57 -21.57 -0.18
N PHE A 9 37.11 -21.14 -1.37
CA PHE A 9 36.08 -21.87 -2.13
C PHE A 9 36.58 -23.27 -2.58
N ARG A 10 37.84 -23.39 -2.97
CA ARG A 10 38.46 -24.65 -3.43
C ARG A 10 38.60 -25.69 -2.30
N ASN A 11 38.76 -25.25 -1.06
CA ASN A 11 38.93 -26.13 0.11
C ASN A 11 37.60 -26.60 0.74
N LEU A 12 36.43 -26.13 0.23
CA LEU A 12 35.13 -26.58 0.68
C LEU A 12 34.77 -27.95 0.05
N SER A 13 34.09 -28.80 0.82
CA SER A 13 33.46 -30.02 0.28
C SER A 13 32.45 -29.68 -0.82
N VAL A 14 32.19 -30.61 -1.72
CA VAL A 14 31.22 -30.46 -2.83
C VAL A 14 29.86 -30.01 -2.29
N THR A 15 29.36 -30.62 -1.21
CA THR A 15 28.11 -30.27 -0.57
C THR A 15 28.08 -28.81 -0.11
N LYS A 16 29.14 -28.32 0.53
CA LYS A 16 29.23 -26.92 0.99
C LYS A 16 29.27 -25.95 -0.18
N ARG A 17 29.92 -26.28 -1.32
CA ARG A 17 29.93 -25.46 -2.54
C ARG A 17 28.52 -25.36 -3.14
N VAL A 18 27.79 -26.49 -3.22
CA VAL A 18 26.41 -26.51 -3.72
C VAL A 18 25.49 -25.65 -2.83
N ILE A 19 25.58 -25.82 -1.51
CA ILE A 19 24.78 -25.01 -0.56
C ILE A 19 25.10 -23.51 -0.73
N LEU A 20 26.38 -23.15 -0.77
CA LEU A 20 26.80 -21.76 -0.93
C LEU A 20 26.33 -21.17 -2.27
N GLY A 21 26.46 -21.93 -3.35
CA GLY A 21 25.95 -21.54 -4.67
C GLY A 21 24.44 -21.34 -4.68
N SER A 22 23.69 -22.25 -4.07
CA SER A 22 22.21 -22.12 -3.93
C SER A 22 21.81 -20.89 -3.12
N ILE A 23 22.47 -20.64 -1.99
CA ILE A 23 22.23 -19.44 -1.18
C ILE A 23 22.53 -18.17 -1.99
N THR A 24 23.65 -18.15 -2.71
CA THR A 24 24.03 -17.00 -3.56
C THR A 24 22.96 -16.74 -4.63
N LEU A 25 22.47 -17.77 -5.31
CA LEU A 25 21.40 -17.66 -6.30
C LEU A 25 20.09 -17.15 -5.69
N LEU A 26 19.72 -17.65 -4.52
CA LEU A 26 18.52 -17.17 -3.80
C LEU A 26 18.67 -15.69 -3.41
N VAL A 27 19.82 -15.28 -2.88
CA VAL A 27 20.09 -13.87 -2.54
C VAL A 27 20.05 -12.99 -3.78
N MET A 28 20.68 -13.41 -4.88
CA MET A 28 20.61 -12.68 -6.14
C MET A 28 19.19 -12.60 -6.67
N GLY A 29 18.44 -13.71 -6.66
CA GLY A 29 17.02 -13.72 -7.03
C GLY A 29 16.21 -12.75 -6.20
N TYR A 30 16.41 -12.71 -4.88
CA TYR A 30 15.76 -11.75 -4.00
C TYR A 30 16.18 -10.30 -4.29
N MET A 31 17.46 -10.04 -4.51
CA MET A 31 17.95 -8.68 -4.80
C MET A 31 17.38 -8.10 -6.09
N PHE A 32 17.12 -8.94 -7.09
CA PHE A 32 16.61 -8.52 -8.40
C PHE A 32 15.13 -8.87 -8.66
N CYS A 33 14.40 -9.39 -7.68
CA CYS A 33 12.99 -9.78 -7.86
C CYS A 33 12.07 -8.60 -8.16
N LEU A 34 12.43 -7.39 -7.71
CA LEU A 34 11.58 -6.21 -7.84
C LEU A 34 11.93 -5.43 -9.11
N PRO A 35 10.96 -5.12 -10.00
CA PRO A 35 11.20 -4.33 -11.20
C PRO A 35 11.66 -2.91 -10.86
N ARG A 36 12.41 -2.27 -11.77
CA ARG A 36 12.89 -0.89 -11.55
C ARG A 36 11.74 0.08 -11.37
N GLN A 37 10.74 0.03 -12.23
CA GLN A 37 9.49 0.77 -12.12
C GLN A 37 8.39 -0.20 -11.65
N LEU A 38 7.76 0.16 -10.54
CA LEU A 38 6.77 -0.72 -9.90
C LEU A 38 5.41 -0.65 -10.60
N PHE A 39 5.02 0.55 -11.05
CA PHE A 39 3.73 0.79 -11.70
C PHE A 39 3.95 1.21 -13.16
N HIS A 40 3.35 0.45 -14.09
CA HIS A 40 3.31 0.71 -15.52
C HIS A 40 1.85 0.91 -15.94
N VAL A 41 1.31 2.07 -15.63
CA VAL A 41 -0.11 2.40 -15.85
C VAL A 41 -0.25 3.75 -16.55
N PRO A 42 -1.25 3.95 -17.41
CA PRO A 42 -1.51 5.25 -18.00
C PRO A 42 -2.08 6.22 -16.95
N TYR A 43 -1.78 7.50 -17.11
CA TYR A 43 -2.29 8.57 -16.27
C TYR A 43 -3.23 9.48 -17.04
N SER A 44 -4.17 10.08 -16.33
CA SER A 44 -5.04 11.15 -16.82
C SER A 44 -4.19 12.38 -17.20
N THR A 45 -4.58 13.06 -18.28
CA THR A 45 -4.05 14.39 -18.55
C THR A 45 -4.74 15.36 -17.61
N VAL A 46 -3.97 16.10 -16.82
CA VAL A 46 -4.47 17.09 -15.85
C VAL A 46 -3.97 18.46 -16.25
N VAL A 47 -4.85 19.44 -16.24
CA VAL A 47 -4.55 20.86 -16.48
C VAL A 47 -4.86 21.61 -15.20
N THR A 48 -3.86 22.30 -14.66
CA THR A 48 -3.98 23.13 -13.46
C THR A 48 -3.66 24.58 -13.79
N ASP A 49 -4.11 25.47 -12.94
CA ASP A 49 -3.70 26.86 -12.97
C ASP A 49 -2.30 27.03 -12.31
N ARG A 50 -1.83 28.28 -12.20
CA ARG A 50 -0.55 28.62 -11.54
C ARG A 50 -0.49 28.32 -10.04
N ASN A 51 -1.65 28.13 -9.41
CA ASN A 51 -1.78 27.79 -7.98
C ASN A 51 -2.03 26.30 -7.76
N GLU A 52 -1.84 25.47 -8.83
CA GLU A 52 -2.11 24.02 -8.83
C GLU A 52 -3.59 23.64 -8.69
N GLU A 53 -4.53 24.60 -8.84
CA GLU A 53 -5.96 24.31 -8.86
C GLU A 53 -6.36 23.63 -10.16
N LEU A 54 -7.22 22.62 -10.08
CA LEU A 54 -7.66 21.84 -11.23
C LEU A 54 -8.58 22.65 -12.13
N LEU A 55 -8.12 22.95 -13.36
CA LEU A 55 -8.93 23.54 -14.42
C LEU A 55 -9.67 22.49 -15.24
N GLY A 56 -9.11 21.31 -15.38
CA GLY A 56 -9.73 20.21 -16.10
C GLY A 56 -8.88 18.95 -16.15
N ALA A 57 -9.51 17.84 -16.42
CA ALA A 57 -8.80 16.58 -16.59
C ALA A 57 -9.45 15.73 -17.69
N ARG A 58 -8.61 14.95 -18.39
CA ARG A 58 -9.03 13.94 -19.34
C ARG A 58 -8.71 12.56 -18.79
N ILE A 59 -9.70 11.65 -18.86
CA ILE A 59 -9.56 10.28 -18.40
C ILE A 59 -8.39 9.56 -19.09
N ALA A 60 -7.69 8.69 -18.38
CA ALA A 60 -6.59 7.89 -18.90
C ALA A 60 -7.08 6.90 -20.00
N SER A 61 -6.14 6.41 -20.81
CA SER A 61 -6.47 5.53 -21.96
C SER A 61 -7.10 4.19 -21.56
N ASP A 62 -6.94 3.77 -20.30
CA ASP A 62 -7.56 2.58 -19.72
C ASP A 62 -8.93 2.85 -19.07
N GLY A 63 -9.48 4.05 -19.24
CA GLY A 63 -10.77 4.44 -18.67
C GLY A 63 -10.77 4.73 -17.18
N GLN A 64 -9.59 4.88 -16.57
CA GLN A 64 -9.45 5.23 -15.16
C GLN A 64 -9.19 6.73 -14.99
N TRP A 65 -9.81 7.33 -13.98
CA TRP A 65 -9.40 8.62 -13.44
C TRP A 65 -8.20 8.39 -12.53
N ARG A 66 -6.99 8.58 -13.06
CA ARG A 66 -5.74 8.38 -12.34
C ARG A 66 -4.82 9.55 -12.62
N PHE A 67 -4.74 10.47 -11.68
CA PHE A 67 -3.85 11.62 -11.80
C PHE A 67 -2.38 11.20 -11.66
N PRO A 68 -1.42 12.01 -12.15
CA PRO A 68 0.01 11.73 -11.95
C PRO A 68 0.34 11.43 -10.49
N PRO A 69 1.33 10.54 -10.23
CA PRO A 69 1.63 10.12 -8.87
C PRO A 69 2.20 11.29 -8.04
N ARG A 70 1.87 11.29 -6.77
CA ARG A 70 2.40 12.25 -5.79
C ARG A 70 3.77 11.81 -5.28
N ASN A 71 4.54 12.79 -4.79
CA ASN A 71 5.80 12.54 -4.08
C ASN A 71 5.62 12.55 -2.55
N THR A 72 4.55 13.16 -2.06
CA THR A 72 4.26 13.33 -0.63
C THR A 72 2.85 12.86 -0.29
N THR A 73 2.61 12.54 0.97
CA THR A 73 1.29 12.15 1.47
C THR A 73 0.79 13.23 2.43
N PRO A 74 -0.40 13.83 2.21
CA PRO A 74 -0.98 14.77 3.15
C PRO A 74 -1.15 14.17 4.54
N GLU A 75 -0.85 14.92 5.59
CA GLU A 75 -0.79 14.41 6.97
C GLU A 75 -2.10 13.78 7.44
N LYS A 76 -3.24 14.40 7.16
CA LYS A 76 -4.53 13.89 7.62
C LYS A 76 -4.83 12.50 7.06
N ILE A 77 -4.67 12.29 5.75
CA ILE A 77 -4.91 10.99 5.13
C ILE A 77 -3.86 9.96 5.58
N LYS A 78 -2.61 10.38 5.80
CA LYS A 78 -1.54 9.54 6.35
C LYS A 78 -1.95 8.96 7.70
N HIS A 79 -2.36 9.80 8.64
CA HIS A 79 -2.83 9.38 9.96
C HIS A 79 -4.05 8.44 9.88
N CYS A 80 -5.00 8.75 9.00
CA CYS A 80 -6.18 7.91 8.79
C CYS A 80 -5.82 6.52 8.26
N LEU A 81 -4.97 6.45 7.22
CA LEU A 81 -4.54 5.18 6.61
C LEU A 81 -3.75 4.31 7.59
N ILE A 82 -2.75 4.89 8.27
CA ILE A 82 -1.94 4.15 9.24
C ILE A 82 -2.80 3.64 10.39
N THR A 83 -3.71 4.47 10.90
CA THR A 83 -4.60 4.06 11.99
C THR A 83 -5.56 2.96 11.59
N PHE A 84 -6.05 2.97 10.34
CA PHE A 84 -7.04 2.01 9.87
C PHE A 84 -6.45 0.73 9.30
N GLU A 85 -5.41 0.85 8.44
CA GLU A 85 -4.86 -0.28 7.68
C GLU A 85 -3.66 -0.93 8.37
N ASP A 86 -2.77 -0.13 8.98
CA ASP A 86 -1.47 -0.64 9.43
C ASP A 86 -0.90 0.17 10.59
N LYS A 87 -1.42 -0.08 11.79
CA LYS A 87 -1.04 0.66 13.02
C LYS A 87 0.46 0.64 13.34
N HIS A 88 1.18 -0.34 12.83
CA HIS A 88 2.61 -0.53 13.06
C HIS A 88 3.45 -0.29 11.80
N PHE A 89 2.93 0.49 10.84
CA PHE A 89 3.55 0.73 9.55
C PHE A 89 5.03 1.12 9.65
N TYR A 90 5.39 2.00 10.57
CA TYR A 90 6.77 2.45 10.77
C TYR A 90 7.67 1.46 11.52
N HIS A 91 7.12 0.37 12.06
CA HIS A 91 7.84 -0.54 12.95
C HIS A 91 8.10 -1.93 12.36
N HIS A 92 7.71 -2.18 11.12
CA HIS A 92 7.97 -3.47 10.46
C HIS A 92 8.64 -3.27 9.10
N TRP A 93 9.25 -4.33 8.59
CA TRP A 93 9.98 -4.35 7.34
C TRP A 93 9.13 -4.97 6.21
N GLY A 94 8.03 -4.34 5.88
CA GLY A 94 7.12 -4.73 4.80
C GLY A 94 6.11 -5.81 5.18
N VAL A 95 6.42 -6.64 6.16
CA VAL A 95 5.55 -7.70 6.68
C VAL A 95 5.48 -7.57 8.20
N ASN A 96 4.27 -7.76 8.76
CA ASN A 96 4.06 -7.79 10.21
C ASN A 96 3.66 -9.19 10.67
N PRO A 97 4.61 -10.01 11.16
CA PRO A 97 4.34 -11.39 11.58
C PRO A 97 3.30 -11.49 12.70
N LEU A 98 3.29 -10.54 13.63
CA LEU A 98 2.32 -10.50 14.73
C LEU A 98 0.89 -10.25 14.21
N ALA A 99 0.75 -9.35 13.23
CA ALA A 99 -0.54 -9.09 12.59
C ALA A 99 -1.03 -10.32 11.81
N ILE A 100 -0.13 -11.03 11.12
CA ILE A 100 -0.45 -12.28 10.42
C ILE A 100 -0.89 -13.35 11.42
N GLY A 101 -0.12 -13.59 12.48
CA GLY A 101 -0.44 -14.56 13.51
C GLY A 101 -1.79 -14.28 14.16
N ARG A 102 -2.06 -13.03 14.52
CA ARG A 102 -3.36 -12.59 15.03
C ARG A 102 -4.49 -12.85 14.03
N ALA A 103 -4.30 -12.52 12.76
CA ALA A 103 -5.31 -12.72 11.72
C ALA A 103 -5.61 -14.21 11.52
N VAL A 104 -4.61 -15.07 11.48
CA VAL A 104 -4.75 -16.52 11.38
C VAL A 104 -5.54 -17.04 12.56
N TYR A 105 -5.15 -16.69 13.79
CA TYR A 105 -5.86 -17.10 15.00
C TYR A 105 -7.35 -16.68 14.99
N GLN A 106 -7.63 -15.42 14.67
CA GLN A 106 -8.99 -14.89 14.62
C GLN A 106 -9.84 -15.57 13.53
N ASN A 107 -9.25 -15.83 12.36
CA ASN A 107 -9.97 -16.47 11.25
C ASN A 107 -10.30 -17.93 11.55
N ILE A 108 -9.37 -18.68 12.17
CA ILE A 108 -9.60 -20.05 12.62
C ILE A 108 -10.68 -20.08 13.72
N LYS A 109 -10.56 -19.23 14.74
CA LYS A 109 -11.53 -19.17 15.85
C LYS A 109 -12.94 -18.85 15.36
N ASN A 110 -13.09 -17.95 14.39
CA ASN A 110 -14.40 -17.53 13.87
C ASN A 110 -14.86 -18.37 12.66
N LYS A 111 -14.07 -19.36 12.21
CA LYS A 111 -14.35 -20.19 11.02
C LYS A 111 -14.71 -19.38 9.75
N ARG A 112 -14.26 -18.14 9.67
CA ARG A 112 -14.46 -17.22 8.53
C ARG A 112 -13.36 -16.15 8.54
N ILE A 113 -13.14 -15.50 7.40
CA ILE A 113 -12.19 -14.39 7.30
C ILE A 113 -12.79 -13.14 7.96
N VAL A 114 -12.31 -12.82 9.16
CA VAL A 114 -12.71 -11.64 9.94
C VAL A 114 -11.59 -10.61 10.08
N SER A 115 -10.34 -11.03 9.84
CA SER A 115 -9.17 -10.16 10.00
C SER A 115 -8.15 -10.41 8.89
N GLY A 116 -7.53 -9.33 8.41
CA GLY A 116 -6.41 -9.35 7.48
C GLY A 116 -5.10 -9.05 8.18
N GLY A 117 -4.03 -9.72 7.78
CA GLY A 117 -2.66 -9.45 8.25
C GLY A 117 -1.78 -8.77 7.19
N SER A 118 -2.39 -8.13 6.18
CA SER A 118 -1.63 -7.42 5.13
C SER A 118 -1.24 -6.03 5.60
N THR A 119 0.01 -5.66 5.40
CA THR A 119 0.53 -4.32 5.65
C THR A 119 0.24 -3.39 4.45
N LEU A 120 0.41 -2.08 4.63
CA LEU A 120 0.34 -1.11 3.53
C LEU A 120 1.38 -1.42 2.44
N THR A 121 2.60 -1.83 2.81
CA THR A 121 3.64 -2.24 1.86
C THR A 121 3.21 -3.45 1.01
N MET A 122 2.60 -4.47 1.64
CA MET A 122 2.06 -5.62 0.91
C MET A 122 0.92 -5.22 -0.02
N GLN A 123 0.07 -4.29 0.42
CA GLN A 123 -1.02 -3.76 -0.41
C GLN A 123 -0.48 -2.98 -1.62
N THR A 124 0.59 -2.18 -1.45
CA THR A 124 1.28 -1.48 -2.55
C THR A 124 1.79 -2.47 -3.59
N ILE A 125 2.45 -3.55 -3.15
CA ILE A 125 2.91 -4.61 -4.06
C ILE A 125 1.73 -5.28 -4.77
N ARG A 126 0.64 -5.57 -4.08
CA ARG A 126 -0.56 -6.14 -4.68
C ARG A 126 -1.13 -5.26 -5.79
N LEU A 127 -1.22 -3.95 -5.56
CA LEU A 127 -1.66 -2.98 -6.57
C LEU A 127 -0.76 -3.00 -7.81
N ALA A 128 0.55 -3.03 -7.61
CA ALA A 128 1.52 -3.07 -8.69
C ALA A 128 1.47 -4.38 -9.49
N ARG A 129 1.28 -5.51 -8.82
CA ARG A 129 1.22 -6.83 -9.47
C ARG A 129 -0.11 -7.07 -10.20
N ASN A 130 -1.20 -6.51 -9.71
CA ASN A 130 -2.55 -6.65 -10.27
C ASN A 130 -2.91 -8.10 -10.63
N LYS A 131 -2.61 -9.06 -9.74
CA LYS A 131 -2.85 -10.50 -9.93
C LYS A 131 -4.02 -10.99 -9.06
N PRO A 132 -4.70 -12.08 -9.45
CA PRO A 132 -5.74 -12.70 -8.63
C PRO A 132 -5.20 -13.09 -7.24
N ARG A 133 -6.06 -13.00 -6.22
CA ARG A 133 -5.70 -13.33 -4.84
C ARG A 133 -5.57 -14.85 -4.66
N THR A 134 -4.34 -15.37 -4.74
CA THR A 134 -4.02 -16.76 -4.43
C THR A 134 -3.04 -16.82 -3.26
N PHE A 135 -2.87 -18.01 -2.68
CA PHE A 135 -1.88 -18.21 -1.61
C PHE A 135 -0.45 -17.98 -2.11
N GLY A 136 -0.13 -18.42 -3.32
CA GLY A 136 1.17 -18.20 -3.96
C GLY A 136 1.45 -16.71 -4.18
N GLU A 137 0.47 -15.95 -4.69
CA GLU A 137 0.61 -14.49 -4.83
C GLU A 137 0.81 -13.82 -3.48
N LYS A 138 0.19 -14.33 -2.42
CA LYS A 138 0.39 -13.80 -1.07
C LYS A 138 1.83 -13.95 -0.57
N ILE A 139 2.46 -15.08 -0.88
CA ILE A 139 3.89 -15.29 -0.55
C ILE A 139 4.77 -14.33 -1.36
N ILE A 140 4.48 -14.16 -2.65
CA ILE A 140 5.22 -13.22 -3.51
C ILE A 140 5.03 -11.78 -3.01
N GLU A 141 3.80 -11.38 -2.64
CA GLU A 141 3.54 -10.08 -2.00
C GLU A 141 4.44 -9.86 -0.77
N MET A 142 4.56 -10.85 0.11
CA MET A 142 5.42 -10.76 1.30
C MET A 142 6.89 -10.58 0.95
N ILE A 143 7.41 -11.39 0.01
CA ILE A 143 8.81 -11.31 -0.42
C ILE A 143 9.08 -9.94 -1.07
N TRP A 144 8.22 -9.50 -1.96
CA TRP A 144 8.38 -8.21 -2.63
C TRP A 144 8.19 -7.03 -1.68
N ALA A 145 7.31 -7.15 -0.69
CA ALA A 145 7.12 -6.12 0.33
C ALA A 145 8.39 -5.90 1.15
N THR A 146 9.04 -6.98 1.62
CA THR A 146 10.32 -6.83 2.32
C THR A 146 11.39 -6.22 1.42
N ARG A 147 11.45 -6.62 0.13
CA ARG A 147 12.41 -6.05 -0.81
C ARG A 147 12.13 -4.58 -1.13
N LEU A 148 10.86 -4.16 -1.16
CA LEU A 148 10.49 -2.76 -1.36
C LEU A 148 10.97 -1.88 -0.22
N GLU A 149 10.89 -2.33 1.03
CA GLU A 149 11.36 -1.59 2.21
C GLU A 149 12.89 -1.36 2.22
N PHE A 150 13.66 -2.20 1.53
CA PHE A 150 15.08 -1.95 1.30
C PHE A 150 15.37 -0.95 0.17
N ARG A 151 14.38 -0.66 -0.67
CA ARG A 151 14.55 0.21 -1.84
C ARG A 151 13.91 1.58 -1.69
N ALA A 152 12.85 1.68 -0.89
CA ALA A 152 12.04 2.87 -0.73
C ALA A 152 11.79 3.15 0.75
N SER A 153 11.76 4.43 1.09
CA SER A 153 11.37 4.87 2.44
C SER A 153 9.88 4.62 2.70
N LYS A 154 9.49 4.67 3.96
CA LYS A 154 8.08 4.55 4.36
C LYS A 154 7.19 5.60 3.70
N GLU A 155 7.68 6.83 3.59
CA GLU A 155 6.95 7.92 2.95
C GLU A 155 6.76 7.68 1.44
N GLU A 156 7.79 7.19 0.75
CA GLU A 156 7.69 6.81 -0.66
C GLU A 156 6.71 5.64 -0.87
N ILE A 157 6.72 4.63 0.02
CA ILE A 157 5.79 3.50 -0.04
C ILE A 157 4.35 3.98 0.15
N LEU A 158 4.12 4.86 1.12
CA LEU A 158 2.81 5.43 1.38
C LEU A 158 2.32 6.28 0.20
N SER A 159 3.19 7.10 -0.38
CA SER A 159 2.91 7.89 -1.57
C SER A 159 2.57 7.00 -2.77
N MET A 160 3.32 5.92 -2.99
CA MET A 160 2.99 4.92 -4.03
C MET A 160 1.62 4.28 -3.79
N TYR A 161 1.31 3.94 -2.54
CA TYR A 161 0.01 3.37 -2.18
C TYR A 161 -1.13 4.31 -2.52
N ILE A 162 -1.10 5.54 -2.00
CA ILE A 162 -2.20 6.51 -2.19
C ILE A 162 -2.36 6.95 -3.64
N SER A 163 -1.27 6.96 -4.43
CA SER A 163 -1.33 7.30 -5.85
C SER A 163 -1.97 6.22 -6.71
N HIS A 164 -2.02 4.96 -6.23
CA HIS A 164 -2.49 3.82 -7.02
C HIS A 164 -3.63 3.03 -6.37
N ALA A 165 -4.04 3.38 -5.15
CA ALA A 165 -5.16 2.74 -4.47
C ALA A 165 -6.49 3.03 -5.20
N PRO A 166 -7.39 2.03 -5.32
CA PRO A 166 -8.72 2.24 -5.89
C PRO A 166 -9.65 2.89 -4.85
N PHE A 167 -10.29 3.99 -5.22
CA PHE A 167 -11.23 4.71 -4.35
C PHE A 167 -12.70 4.50 -4.74
N GLY A 168 -12.99 3.57 -5.66
CA GLY A 168 -14.33 3.20 -6.10
C GLY A 168 -14.61 3.56 -7.55
N GLY A 169 -15.44 2.77 -8.21
CA GLY A 169 -15.71 2.91 -9.64
C GLY A 169 -14.43 2.86 -10.46
N ASN A 170 -14.21 3.86 -11.29
CA ASN A 170 -13.01 4.04 -12.10
C ASN A 170 -12.06 5.13 -11.55
N VAL A 171 -12.12 5.41 -10.24
CA VAL A 171 -11.27 6.41 -9.58
C VAL A 171 -10.10 5.72 -8.90
N VAL A 172 -8.88 6.07 -9.30
CA VAL A 172 -7.63 5.54 -8.78
C VAL A 172 -6.72 6.70 -8.37
N GLY A 173 -6.18 6.61 -7.18
CA GLY A 173 -5.31 7.64 -6.60
C GLY A 173 -6.07 8.71 -5.83
N LEU A 174 -5.39 9.23 -4.81
CA LEU A 174 -5.94 10.18 -3.85
C LEU A 174 -6.39 11.48 -4.50
N ASP A 175 -5.58 12.05 -5.40
CA ASP A 175 -5.90 13.34 -6.03
C ASP A 175 -7.14 13.24 -6.90
N ALA A 176 -7.24 12.20 -7.71
CA ALA A 176 -8.44 11.96 -8.51
C ALA A 176 -9.67 11.74 -7.62
N ALA A 177 -9.50 11.08 -6.46
CA ALA A 177 -10.59 10.86 -5.50
C ALA A 177 -11.01 12.15 -4.80
N ALA A 178 -10.06 12.99 -4.36
CA ALA A 178 -10.34 14.26 -3.71
C ALA A 178 -11.15 15.19 -4.64
N TRP A 179 -10.67 15.41 -5.85
CA TRP A 179 -11.38 16.21 -6.83
C TRP A 179 -12.73 15.62 -7.24
N ARG A 180 -12.80 14.28 -7.44
CA ARG A 180 -14.02 13.62 -7.90
C ARG A 180 -15.14 13.62 -6.86
N TYR A 181 -14.81 13.50 -5.59
CA TYR A 181 -15.79 13.33 -4.52
C TYR A 181 -16.05 14.60 -3.72
N PHE A 182 -15.07 15.49 -3.64
CA PHE A 182 -15.16 16.69 -2.79
C PHE A 182 -14.95 18.00 -3.56
N GLY A 183 -14.37 17.98 -4.77
CA GLY A 183 -14.19 19.15 -5.61
C GLY A 183 -13.05 20.07 -5.20
N HIS A 184 -12.10 19.59 -4.39
CA HIS A 184 -10.91 20.34 -3.96
C HIS A 184 -9.69 19.44 -3.87
N SER A 185 -8.54 20.03 -3.61
CA SER A 185 -7.25 19.32 -3.57
C SER A 185 -7.15 18.37 -2.39
N ALA A 186 -6.28 17.36 -2.50
CA ALA A 186 -6.04 16.39 -1.43
C ALA A 186 -5.41 17.03 -0.18
N GLU A 187 -4.73 18.17 -0.32
CA GLU A 187 -4.15 18.93 0.80
C GLU A 187 -5.23 19.57 1.68
N GLU A 188 -6.36 19.93 1.09
CA GLU A 188 -7.45 20.62 1.76
C GLU A 188 -8.44 19.68 2.46
N LEU A 189 -8.29 18.37 2.25
CA LEU A 189 -9.19 17.37 2.87
C LEU A 189 -9.33 17.60 4.38
N SER A 190 -10.56 17.63 4.84
CA SER A 190 -10.90 17.58 6.26
C SER A 190 -10.56 16.20 6.85
N TRP A 191 -10.53 16.08 8.16
CA TRP A 191 -10.37 14.81 8.84
C TRP A 191 -11.45 13.79 8.47
N ALA A 192 -12.70 14.26 8.31
CA ALA A 192 -13.84 13.41 7.96
C ALA A 192 -13.72 12.87 6.52
N GLU A 193 -13.30 13.69 5.57
CA GLU A 193 -13.04 13.30 4.16
C GLU A 193 -11.84 12.37 4.07
N SER A 194 -10.73 12.69 4.76
CA SER A 194 -9.55 11.84 4.86
C SER A 194 -9.88 10.46 5.43
N ALA A 195 -10.66 10.41 6.52
CA ALA A 195 -11.10 9.16 7.12
C ALA A 195 -12.03 8.36 6.17
N MET A 196 -12.87 9.05 5.41
CA MET A 196 -13.73 8.40 4.40
C MET A 196 -12.90 7.80 3.28
N LEU A 197 -11.93 8.55 2.72
CA LEU A 197 -11.04 8.03 1.67
C LEU A 197 -10.16 6.89 2.19
N ALA A 198 -9.67 6.95 3.43
CA ALA A 198 -8.83 5.89 4.00
C ALA A 198 -9.52 4.52 4.07
N VAL A 199 -10.84 4.48 4.18
CA VAL A 199 -11.60 3.21 4.29
C VAL A 199 -12.07 2.64 2.96
N LEU A 200 -12.07 3.43 1.88
CA LEU A 200 -12.57 3.02 0.56
C LEU A 200 -11.73 1.91 -0.10
N PRO A 201 -10.39 1.95 -0.11
CA PRO A 201 -9.59 0.93 -0.78
C PRO A 201 -9.78 -0.48 -0.24
N ASN A 202 -10.16 -0.62 1.01
CA ASN A 202 -10.31 -1.93 1.67
C ASN A 202 -11.57 -2.68 1.23
N ALA A 203 -12.55 -2.02 0.60
CA ALA A 203 -13.78 -2.67 0.17
C ALA A 203 -14.40 -1.98 -1.07
N PRO A 204 -13.66 -1.84 -2.17
CA PRO A 204 -14.13 -1.06 -3.33
C PRO A 204 -15.37 -1.68 -4.00
N ALA A 205 -15.54 -2.99 -3.91
CA ALA A 205 -16.71 -3.68 -4.46
C ALA A 205 -17.95 -3.66 -3.55
N MET A 206 -17.75 -3.51 -2.23
CA MET A 206 -18.84 -3.57 -1.25
C MET A 206 -19.34 -2.19 -0.81
N ILE A 207 -18.52 -1.16 -0.95
CA ILE A 207 -18.84 0.21 -0.56
C ILE A 207 -18.99 1.06 -1.82
N HIS A 208 -20.11 0.88 -2.49
CA HIS A 208 -20.54 1.84 -3.50
C HIS A 208 -21.07 3.07 -2.76
N LEU A 209 -20.66 4.28 -3.19
CA LEU A 209 -21.12 5.55 -2.55
C LEU A 209 -22.64 5.66 -2.46
N SER A 210 -23.38 4.99 -3.35
CA SER A 210 -24.85 4.92 -3.35
C SER A 210 -25.43 3.72 -2.59
N LYS A 211 -24.65 2.59 -2.51
CA LYS A 211 -25.09 1.36 -1.85
C LYS A 211 -24.07 1.03 -0.74
N GLY A 212 -24.43 1.10 0.52
CA GLY A 212 -23.52 0.82 1.65
C GLY A 212 -23.05 2.06 2.40
N ARG A 213 -23.79 3.18 2.22
CA ARG A 213 -23.52 4.45 2.92
C ARG A 213 -23.38 4.27 4.44
N GLU A 214 -24.26 3.48 5.05
CA GLU A 214 -24.20 3.21 6.49
C GLU A 214 -22.91 2.50 6.90
N THR A 215 -22.48 1.50 6.12
CA THR A 215 -21.22 0.78 6.37
C THR A 215 -20.01 1.72 6.21
N LEU A 216 -20.04 2.59 5.21
CA LEU A 216 -19.00 3.59 4.99
C LEU A 216 -18.93 4.57 6.16
N LEU A 217 -20.08 5.10 6.58
CA LEU A 217 -20.19 6.00 7.73
C LEU A 217 -19.69 5.34 9.02
N ALA A 218 -20.08 4.09 9.29
CA ALA A 218 -19.62 3.36 10.46
C ALA A 218 -18.10 3.19 10.47
N LYS A 219 -17.49 2.82 9.32
CA LYS A 219 -16.04 2.68 9.21
C LYS A 219 -15.33 4.02 9.36
N ARG A 220 -15.80 5.08 8.70
CA ARG A 220 -15.27 6.45 8.84
C ARG A 220 -15.29 6.88 10.31
N ASN A 221 -16.44 6.77 10.96
CA ASN A 221 -16.61 7.18 12.36
C ASN A 221 -15.70 6.38 13.30
N ARG A 222 -15.48 5.09 13.00
CA ARG A 222 -14.49 4.27 13.72
C ARG A 222 -13.07 4.82 13.58
N VAL A 223 -12.67 5.26 12.39
CA VAL A 223 -11.34 5.86 12.18
C VAL A 223 -11.21 7.14 12.99
N LEU A 224 -12.20 8.05 12.90
CA LEU A 224 -12.20 9.30 13.65
C LEU A 224 -12.13 9.06 15.16
N LYS A 225 -12.92 8.11 15.68
CA LYS A 225 -12.86 7.72 17.09
C LYS A 225 -11.47 7.23 17.49
N LEU A 226 -10.81 6.39 16.67
CA LEU A 226 -9.46 5.91 16.93
C LEU A 226 -8.41 7.03 16.88
N LEU A 227 -8.59 8.03 16.02
CA LEU A 227 -7.71 9.19 15.95
C LEU A 227 -7.87 10.08 17.19
N HIS A 228 -9.10 10.26 17.66
CA HIS A 228 -9.39 10.98 18.90
C HIS A 228 -8.82 10.25 20.13
N GLU A 229 -9.02 8.93 20.23
CA GLU A 229 -8.41 8.11 21.29
C GLU A 229 -6.88 8.15 21.34
N LYS A 230 -6.24 8.54 20.23
CA LYS A 230 -4.78 8.74 20.11
C LYS A 230 -4.37 10.21 20.27
N GLU A 231 -5.28 11.08 20.62
CA GLU A 231 -5.03 12.53 20.76
C GLU A 231 -4.46 13.18 19.48
N ILE A 232 -4.78 12.63 18.28
CA ILE A 232 -4.38 13.19 16.99
C ILE A 232 -5.36 14.27 16.53
N ILE A 233 -6.63 14.15 16.92
CA ILE A 233 -7.69 15.12 16.65
C ILE A 233 -8.45 15.43 17.95
N ASP A 234 -8.89 16.69 18.08
CA ASP A 234 -9.74 17.10 19.18
C ASP A 234 -11.19 16.64 19.00
N SER A 235 -11.93 16.56 20.10
CA SER A 235 -13.38 16.36 20.09
C SER A 235 -14.06 17.69 19.71
N SER A 236 -14.31 17.88 18.44
CA SER A 236 -15.19 18.96 17.93
C SER A 236 -16.46 18.39 17.35
#